data_77b223efc1cca89f8b26730ba0b98149
#
_entry.id   77b223efc1cca89f8b26730ba0b98149
#
_cell.length_a   1.000
_cell.length_b   1.000
_cell.length_c   1.000
_cell.angle_alpha   90.00
_cell.angle_beta   90.00
_cell.angle_gamma   90.00
#
_symmetry.space_group_name_H-M   'P 1'
#
loop_
_entity.id
_entity.type
_entity.pdbx_description
1 polymer ?
#
loop_
_entity_poly.entity_id
_entity_poly.type
_entity_poly.pdbx_seq_one_letter_code
_entity_poly.pdbx_strand_id
1 'polypeptide(L)'
;MAIYLPASAEEQDLSLDELTPREIVTELDKHVVGQKAAKRAVAIALRNRQRRQKLPPDMADDIMPKNIIMIGPTGVGKTEIARRLAKLTGSPFLKVEASKFTEVGYVGRDVESMIRDLVEIAIDMVREERLEEVEDKAEMNAEERLLDVLLPPPPSTPPAQEGQLTLPGSDSYQRSREKLRQQFREGKLDDRMVEIDVRERNAPSFEIISNQGVEEMDVNLKDMLPNIFGQRTRKRKMKVSDAFEYLVQEEEGRLIDMDQVTRLAVERVESSGIVFLDEIDKIAGREGGHGPDVSREGVQRDILPIVEGTTVNTRYGMVRTDFILFIAAGAFHVSKPSDLIPELQGRFPIRVELQSLTVEDFVRILTEPKSSLVRQYTALLETEGLKLEFTPEAIAEMAQFAFKVNEGTENIGARRLHTIMEKVLDEISFSAPDLTRVQPKGDPKDQGTVVELAAVGEGTAAPLPMIERQTANGTEKVMVIDPEYVRQMVADIVKNQDLSRYIL
;
A
#
# COMPACT_ATOMS: atom_id res chain seq x y z
N MET A 1 -14.92 -5.49 -16.29
CA MET A 1 -14.96 -6.92 -15.91
C MET A 1 -13.71 -7.18 -15.12
N ALA A 2 -13.77 -7.03 -13.78
CA ALA A 2 -12.62 -7.29 -12.91
C ALA A 2 -12.46 -8.81 -12.79
N ILE A 3 -11.33 -9.32 -13.24
CA ILE A 3 -10.98 -10.74 -13.08
C ILE A 3 -10.57 -10.94 -11.63
N TYR A 4 -11.49 -11.44 -10.83
CA TYR A 4 -11.19 -11.99 -9.52
C TYR A 4 -10.36 -13.26 -9.72
N LEU A 5 -9.09 -13.21 -9.38
CA LEU A 5 -8.30 -14.41 -9.16
C LEU A 5 -8.79 -15.03 -7.84
N PRO A 6 -9.27 -16.29 -7.85
CA PRO A 6 -9.69 -16.93 -6.60
C PRO A 6 -8.47 -17.03 -5.69
N ALA A 7 -8.63 -16.55 -4.47
CA ALA A 7 -7.69 -16.77 -3.38
C ALA A 7 -7.45 -18.28 -3.30
N SER A 8 -6.20 -18.67 -3.51
CA SER A 8 -5.77 -20.05 -3.35
C SER A 8 -6.03 -20.49 -1.92
N ALA A 9 -6.65 -21.65 -1.80
CA ALA A 9 -7.08 -22.35 -0.61
C ALA A 9 -6.19 -22.17 0.62
N GLU A 10 -6.86 -21.91 1.77
CA GLU A 10 -6.45 -22.31 3.11
C GLU A 10 -5.03 -21.93 3.55
N GLU A 11 -4.70 -20.65 3.60
CA GLU A 11 -3.91 -20.15 4.72
C GLU A 11 -4.92 -20.06 5.90
N GLN A 12 -4.88 -21.01 6.82
CA GLN A 12 -5.53 -20.89 8.12
C GLN A 12 -5.03 -19.57 8.70
N ASP A 13 -5.91 -18.59 8.81
CA ASP A 13 -5.69 -17.39 9.60
C ASP A 13 -5.53 -17.82 11.05
N LEU A 14 -4.30 -18.24 11.39
CA LEU A 14 -3.87 -18.40 12.77
C LEU A 14 -4.11 -17.03 13.41
N SER A 15 -4.98 -16.99 14.40
CA SER A 15 -5.25 -15.77 15.13
C SER A 15 -3.89 -15.16 15.53
N LEU A 16 -3.68 -13.90 15.24
CA LEU A 16 -2.41 -13.18 15.46
C LEU A 16 -1.86 -13.36 16.89
N ASP A 17 -2.74 -13.64 17.84
CA ASP A 17 -2.44 -13.93 19.23
C ASP A 17 -1.69 -15.25 19.48
N GLU A 18 -1.62 -16.13 18.49
CA GLU A 18 -1.00 -17.47 18.61
C GLU A 18 0.41 -17.53 18.00
N LEU A 19 0.78 -16.58 17.11
CA LEU A 19 2.06 -16.60 16.44
C LEU A 19 3.23 -16.50 17.42
N THR A 20 4.10 -17.50 17.37
CA THR A 20 5.39 -17.49 18.11
C THR A 20 6.39 -16.57 17.42
N PRO A 21 7.43 -16.05 18.13
CA PRO A 21 8.49 -15.27 17.49
C PRO A 21 9.19 -16.00 16.34
N ARG A 22 9.23 -17.33 16.34
CA ARG A 22 9.82 -18.13 15.26
C ARG A 22 8.95 -18.11 14.02
N GLU A 23 7.64 -18.25 14.19
CA GLU A 23 6.68 -18.16 13.09
C GLU A 23 6.67 -16.76 12.47
N ILE A 24 6.73 -15.71 13.29
CA ILE A 24 6.88 -14.32 12.81
C ILE A 24 8.13 -14.18 11.93
N VAL A 25 9.28 -14.74 12.38
CA VAL A 25 10.51 -14.72 11.57
C VAL A 25 10.33 -15.49 10.28
N THR A 26 9.67 -16.65 10.30
CA THR A 26 9.38 -17.46 9.09
C THR A 26 8.50 -16.68 8.10
N GLU A 27 7.48 -15.97 8.58
CA GLU A 27 6.66 -15.11 7.72
C GLU A 27 7.47 -13.96 7.12
N LEU A 28 8.33 -13.31 7.91
CA LEU A 28 9.23 -12.29 7.41
C LEU A 28 10.25 -12.84 6.40
N ASP A 29 10.68 -14.11 6.54
CA ASP A 29 11.60 -14.77 5.61
C ASP A 29 10.99 -14.93 4.20
N LYS A 30 9.66 -15.02 4.09
CA LYS A 30 8.95 -15.07 2.78
C LYS A 30 9.10 -13.77 1.97
N HIS A 31 9.48 -12.65 2.60
CA HIS A 31 9.51 -11.32 1.99
C HIS A 31 10.90 -10.67 2.02
N VAL A 32 11.69 -10.91 3.04
CA VAL A 32 12.99 -10.29 3.23
C VAL A 32 14.05 -11.36 3.37
N VAL A 33 15.06 -11.33 2.53
CA VAL A 33 16.19 -12.26 2.57
C VAL A 33 17.20 -11.85 3.64
N GLY A 34 17.76 -12.82 4.34
CA GLY A 34 18.82 -12.58 5.33
C GLY A 34 18.33 -11.83 6.59
N GLN A 35 19.18 -10.98 7.15
CA GLN A 35 18.92 -10.06 8.27
C GLN A 35 18.31 -10.73 9.54
N LYS A 36 18.79 -11.92 9.90
CA LYS A 36 18.22 -12.75 10.98
C LYS A 36 18.13 -12.03 12.34
N ALA A 37 19.13 -11.22 12.67
CA ALA A 37 19.17 -10.48 13.93
C ALA A 37 18.05 -9.44 14.01
N ALA A 38 17.82 -8.69 12.92
CA ALA A 38 16.77 -7.68 12.83
C ALA A 38 15.37 -8.31 12.91
N LYS A 39 15.12 -9.35 12.14
CA LYS A 39 13.84 -10.09 12.19
C LYS A 39 13.54 -10.64 13.56
N ARG A 40 14.55 -11.23 14.23
CA ARG A 40 14.42 -11.75 15.59
C ARG A 40 14.08 -10.65 16.60
N ALA A 41 14.77 -9.51 16.54
CA ALA A 41 14.53 -8.38 17.44
C ALA A 41 13.11 -7.84 17.31
N VAL A 42 12.66 -7.66 16.08
CA VAL A 42 11.31 -7.16 15.76
C VAL A 42 10.25 -8.18 16.18
N ALA A 43 10.44 -9.47 15.92
CA ALA A 43 9.52 -10.53 16.34
C ALA A 43 9.39 -10.61 17.88
N ILE A 44 10.50 -10.43 18.62
CA ILE A 44 10.49 -10.39 20.09
C ILE A 44 9.75 -9.15 20.60
N ALA A 45 9.99 -7.97 20.00
CA ALA A 45 9.32 -6.73 20.38
C ALA A 45 7.81 -6.85 20.21
N LEU A 46 7.36 -7.40 19.08
CA LEU A 46 5.96 -7.67 18.83
C LEU A 46 5.37 -8.64 19.85
N ARG A 47 6.02 -9.79 20.07
CA ARG A 47 5.51 -10.78 21.04
C ARG A 47 5.45 -10.23 22.47
N ASN A 48 6.37 -9.36 22.85
CA ASN A 48 6.33 -8.70 24.15
C ASN A 48 5.13 -7.74 24.26
N ARG A 49 4.74 -7.06 23.17
CA ARG A 49 3.52 -6.25 23.14
C ARG A 49 2.28 -7.12 23.37
N GLN A 50 2.16 -8.26 22.69
CA GLN A 50 1.04 -9.21 22.88
C GLN A 50 1.01 -9.78 24.32
N ARG A 51 2.19 -10.10 24.88
CA ARG A 51 2.29 -10.55 26.28
C ARG A 51 1.80 -9.49 27.25
N ARG A 52 2.14 -8.21 26.99
CA ARG A 52 1.70 -7.08 27.80
C ARG A 52 0.18 -6.96 27.85
N GLN A 53 -0.52 -7.11 26.72
CA GLN A 53 -1.98 -7.05 26.63
C GLN A 53 -2.69 -8.13 27.46
N LYS A 54 -1.98 -9.21 27.81
CA LYS A 54 -2.48 -10.32 28.65
C LYS A 54 -2.23 -10.13 30.15
N LEU A 55 -1.53 -9.04 30.53
CA LEU A 55 -1.22 -8.74 31.93
C LEU A 55 -2.36 -7.93 32.57
N PRO A 56 -2.46 -7.98 33.93
CA PRO A 56 -3.35 -7.07 34.65
C PRO A 56 -3.02 -5.60 34.32
N PRO A 57 -4.02 -4.70 34.28
CA PRO A 57 -3.83 -3.32 33.90
C PRO A 57 -2.69 -2.61 34.63
N ASP A 58 -2.63 -2.76 35.97
CA ASP A 58 -1.60 -2.13 36.80
C ASP A 58 -0.17 -2.51 36.39
N MET A 59 0.05 -3.76 36.00
CA MET A 59 1.35 -4.22 35.51
C MET A 59 1.57 -3.85 34.04
N ALA A 60 0.53 -3.83 33.24
CA ALA A 60 0.62 -3.50 31.82
C ALA A 60 1.02 -2.04 31.62
N ASP A 61 0.56 -1.12 32.47
CA ASP A 61 0.87 0.30 32.37
C ASP A 61 2.34 0.62 32.69
N ASP A 62 3.00 -0.19 33.50
CA ASP A 62 4.43 -0.03 33.83
C ASP A 62 5.36 -0.57 32.72
N ILE A 63 4.84 -1.34 31.77
CA ILE A 63 5.67 -1.99 30.73
C ILE A 63 5.55 -1.25 29.41
N MET A 64 6.50 -0.36 29.15
CA MET A 64 6.61 0.33 27.87
C MET A 64 7.21 -0.57 26.77
N PRO A 65 6.83 -0.35 25.49
CA PRO A 65 7.46 -1.04 24.37
C PRO A 65 8.96 -0.75 24.30
N LYS A 66 9.73 -1.74 23.88
CA LYS A 66 11.17 -1.58 23.65
C LYS A 66 11.41 -1.15 22.22
N ASN A 67 11.67 0.13 22.02
CA ASN A 67 11.94 0.70 20.69
C ASN A 67 13.25 0.14 20.12
N ILE A 68 13.32 0.11 18.79
CA ILE A 68 14.40 -0.55 18.05
C ILE A 68 15.10 0.50 17.19
N ILE A 69 16.43 0.51 17.17
CA ILE A 69 17.22 1.21 16.19
C ILE A 69 17.92 0.22 15.25
N MET A 70 17.64 0.33 13.96
CA MET A 70 18.19 -0.47 12.88
C MET A 70 19.33 0.30 12.19
N ILE A 71 20.54 -0.23 12.26
CA ILE A 71 21.76 0.37 11.72
C ILE A 71 22.21 -0.44 10.52
N GLY A 72 22.52 0.20 9.41
CA GLY A 72 23.07 -0.50 8.24
C GLY A 72 22.82 0.21 6.92
N PRO A 73 23.43 -0.24 5.82
CA PRO A 73 23.40 0.41 4.52
C PRO A 73 21.98 0.59 3.99
N THR A 74 21.82 1.46 3.01
CA THR A 74 20.56 1.64 2.28
C THR A 74 20.23 0.37 1.49
N GLY A 75 18.93 0.07 1.33
CA GLY A 75 18.47 -1.04 0.47
C GLY A 75 18.70 -2.45 1.04
N VAL A 76 19.01 -2.62 2.33
CA VAL A 76 19.17 -3.95 2.96
C VAL A 76 17.89 -4.49 3.61
N GLY A 77 16.74 -3.80 3.43
CA GLY A 77 15.44 -4.28 3.90
C GLY A 77 14.95 -3.71 5.23
N LYS A 78 15.57 -2.65 5.79
CA LYS A 78 15.15 -2.04 7.07
C LYS A 78 13.66 -1.68 7.10
N THR A 79 13.21 -0.88 6.13
CA THR A 79 11.82 -0.45 6.02
C THR A 79 10.87 -1.61 5.73
N GLU A 80 11.31 -2.57 4.90
CA GLU A 80 10.47 -3.69 4.51
C GLU A 80 10.18 -4.64 5.69
N ILE A 81 11.17 -4.89 6.56
CA ILE A 81 10.95 -5.65 7.79
C ILE A 81 9.85 -5.02 8.64
N ALA A 82 9.91 -3.70 8.88
CA ALA A 82 8.91 -3.00 9.69
C ALA A 82 7.53 -2.98 9.03
N ARG A 83 7.46 -2.73 7.71
CA ARG A 83 6.21 -2.75 6.95
C ARG A 83 5.53 -4.12 6.97
N ARG A 84 6.30 -5.18 6.73
CA ARG A 84 5.77 -6.55 6.74
C ARG A 84 5.31 -6.98 8.12
N LEU A 85 6.04 -6.56 9.17
CA LEU A 85 5.60 -6.77 10.53
C LEU A 85 4.24 -6.12 10.79
N ALA A 86 4.09 -4.85 10.43
CA ALA A 86 2.84 -4.12 10.63
C ALA A 86 1.67 -4.77 9.86
N LYS A 87 1.91 -5.18 8.60
CA LYS A 87 0.91 -5.89 7.80
C LYS A 87 0.53 -7.23 8.42
N LEU A 88 1.51 -8.01 8.91
CA LEU A 88 1.28 -9.29 9.57
C LEU A 88 0.41 -9.15 10.83
N THR A 89 0.46 -8.00 11.50
CA THR A 89 -0.25 -7.76 12.76
C THR A 89 -1.48 -6.88 12.64
N GLY A 90 -1.88 -6.50 11.42
CA GLY A 90 -2.98 -5.56 11.22
C GLY A 90 -2.78 -4.23 11.99
N SER A 91 -1.50 -3.85 12.23
CA SER A 91 -1.17 -2.64 13.00
C SER A 91 -1.10 -1.42 12.10
N PRO A 92 -1.63 -0.26 12.53
CA PRO A 92 -1.41 1.00 11.84
C PRO A 92 0.09 1.27 11.68
N PHE A 93 0.54 1.59 10.48
CA PHE A 93 1.94 1.76 10.15
C PHE A 93 2.19 3.06 9.42
N LEU A 94 3.03 3.90 10.00
CA LEU A 94 3.50 5.13 9.36
C LEU A 94 5.00 5.09 9.15
N LYS A 95 5.45 5.38 7.92
CA LYS A 95 6.86 5.67 7.63
C LYS A 95 7.05 7.17 7.48
N VAL A 96 7.97 7.74 8.25
CA VAL A 96 8.39 9.13 8.14
C VAL A 96 9.91 9.22 8.08
N GLU A 97 10.43 10.24 7.40
CA GLU A 97 11.84 10.56 7.36
C GLU A 97 12.13 11.61 8.42
N ALA A 98 13.06 11.33 9.34
CA ALA A 98 13.40 12.24 10.44
C ALA A 98 13.91 13.61 9.93
N SER A 99 14.54 13.63 8.77
CA SER A 99 15.04 14.85 8.10
C SER A 99 13.95 15.80 7.61
N LYS A 100 12.70 15.38 7.53
CA LYS A 100 11.55 16.21 7.11
C LYS A 100 10.96 17.04 8.24
N PHE A 101 11.32 16.75 9.49
CA PHE A 101 10.86 17.51 10.64
C PHE A 101 11.71 18.76 10.86
N THR A 102 11.07 19.79 11.37
CA THR A 102 11.71 21.03 11.78
C THR A 102 11.46 21.28 13.25
N GLU A 103 12.39 21.97 13.89
CA GLU A 103 12.26 22.40 15.29
C GLU A 103 11.02 23.30 15.45
N VAL A 104 10.34 23.18 16.57
CA VAL A 104 9.15 23.97 16.90
C VAL A 104 9.45 25.47 16.77
N GLY A 105 8.63 26.17 15.98
CA GLY A 105 8.80 27.61 15.70
C GLY A 105 9.43 27.92 14.34
N TYR A 106 9.94 26.93 13.60
CA TYR A 106 10.37 27.09 12.23
C TYR A 106 9.31 26.64 11.22
N VAL A 107 9.38 27.17 10.00
CA VAL A 107 8.49 26.76 8.91
C VAL A 107 8.86 25.34 8.47
N GLY A 108 7.95 24.39 8.66
CA GLY A 108 8.14 22.99 8.29
C GLY A 108 7.12 22.09 8.97
N ARG A 109 7.38 20.79 8.91
CA ARG A 109 6.49 19.77 9.47
C ARG A 109 6.80 19.56 10.95
N ASP A 110 5.82 19.73 11.81
CA ASP A 110 5.96 19.45 13.23
C ASP A 110 6.02 17.94 13.51
N VAL A 111 6.64 17.57 14.62
CA VAL A 111 6.83 16.16 15.00
C VAL A 111 5.52 15.47 15.37
N GLU A 112 4.56 16.20 15.97
CA GLU A 112 3.25 15.65 16.33
C GLU A 112 2.42 15.21 15.12
N SER A 113 2.71 15.79 13.94
CA SER A 113 2.02 15.41 12.71
C SER A 113 2.13 13.91 12.39
N MET A 114 3.21 13.24 12.84
CA MET A 114 3.34 11.79 12.64
C MET A 114 2.24 11.00 13.35
N ILE A 115 1.80 11.47 14.52
CA ILE A 115 0.72 10.81 15.26
C ILE A 115 -0.63 11.10 14.62
N ARG A 116 -0.83 12.36 14.15
CA ARG A 116 -2.05 12.71 13.40
C ARG A 116 -2.22 11.86 12.15
N ASP A 117 -1.16 11.71 11.35
CA ASP A 117 -1.17 10.87 10.15
C ASP A 117 -1.38 9.38 10.48
N LEU A 118 -0.78 8.89 11.57
CA LEU A 118 -0.97 7.50 12.00
C LEU A 118 -2.43 7.20 12.37
N VAL A 119 -3.11 8.18 12.99
CA VAL A 119 -4.55 8.07 13.30
C VAL A 119 -5.39 8.03 12.04
N GLU A 120 -5.07 8.85 11.04
CA GLU A 120 -5.78 8.84 9.75
C GLU A 120 -5.65 7.47 9.06
N ILE A 121 -4.44 6.92 9.02
CA ILE A 121 -4.22 5.56 8.48
C ILE A 121 -5.04 4.53 9.25
N ALA A 122 -5.11 4.64 10.59
CA ALA A 122 -5.87 3.71 11.39
C ALA A 122 -7.39 3.82 11.15
N ILE A 123 -7.90 5.03 10.94
CA ILE A 123 -9.31 5.27 10.60
C ILE A 123 -9.64 4.62 9.26
N ASP A 124 -8.78 4.82 8.26
CA ASP A 124 -8.98 4.21 6.95
C ASP A 124 -8.95 2.67 7.03
N MET A 125 -8.02 2.09 7.80
CA MET A 125 -7.94 0.64 8.02
C MET A 125 -9.20 0.09 8.71
N VAL A 126 -9.63 0.70 9.82
CA VAL A 126 -10.83 0.25 10.56
C VAL A 126 -12.09 0.45 9.73
N ARG A 127 -12.14 1.53 8.95
CA ARG A 127 -13.26 1.78 8.02
C ARG A 127 -13.34 0.71 6.95
N GLU A 128 -12.22 0.32 6.35
CA GLU A 128 -12.14 -0.72 5.32
C GLU A 128 -12.60 -2.07 5.90
N GLU A 129 -12.12 -2.45 7.09
CA GLU A 129 -12.57 -3.66 7.79
C GLU A 129 -14.09 -3.64 8.07
N ARG A 130 -14.64 -2.47 8.48
CA ARG A 130 -16.09 -2.33 8.70
C ARG A 130 -16.90 -2.36 7.40
N LEU A 131 -16.34 -1.84 6.31
CA LEU A 131 -16.98 -1.94 4.98
C LEU A 131 -17.12 -3.41 4.56
N GLU A 132 -16.06 -4.20 4.67
CA GLU A 132 -16.10 -5.65 4.38
C GLU A 132 -17.16 -6.39 5.24
N GLU A 133 -17.28 -6.04 6.53
CA GLU A 133 -18.27 -6.65 7.43
C GLU A 133 -19.73 -6.32 7.05
N VAL A 134 -19.98 -5.16 6.46
CA VAL A 134 -21.35 -4.71 6.13
C VAL A 134 -21.70 -4.84 4.65
N GLU A 135 -20.77 -5.24 3.78
CA GLU A 135 -20.92 -5.31 2.33
C GLU A 135 -22.16 -6.09 1.91
N ASP A 136 -22.29 -7.35 2.36
CA ASP A 136 -23.45 -8.21 2.05
C ASP A 136 -24.77 -7.54 2.45
N LYS A 137 -24.79 -6.88 3.60
CA LYS A 137 -25.99 -6.22 4.11
C LYS A 137 -26.30 -4.93 3.34
N ALA A 138 -25.26 -4.20 2.95
CA ALA A 138 -25.41 -3.00 2.13
C ALA A 138 -25.95 -3.35 0.74
N GLU A 139 -25.44 -4.42 0.12
CA GLU A 139 -25.95 -4.93 -1.15
C GLU A 139 -27.41 -5.34 -1.07
N MET A 140 -27.79 -6.08 -0.04
CA MET A 140 -29.19 -6.46 0.17
C MET A 140 -30.11 -5.24 0.32
N ASN A 141 -29.70 -4.26 1.11
CA ASN A 141 -30.48 -3.03 1.30
C ASN A 141 -30.56 -2.20 0.01
N ALA A 142 -29.46 -2.12 -0.73
CA ALA A 142 -29.40 -1.42 -2.01
C ALA A 142 -30.31 -2.09 -3.07
N GLU A 143 -30.31 -3.45 -3.12
CA GLU A 143 -31.24 -4.21 -3.97
C GLU A 143 -32.70 -3.89 -3.65
N GLU A 144 -33.07 -3.89 -2.37
CA GLU A 144 -34.44 -3.55 -1.95
C GLU A 144 -34.81 -2.11 -2.34
N ARG A 145 -33.93 -1.14 -2.13
CA ARG A 145 -34.16 0.27 -2.52
C ARG A 145 -34.25 0.43 -4.04
N LEU A 146 -33.42 -0.26 -4.81
CA LEU A 146 -33.48 -0.24 -6.26
C LEU A 146 -34.81 -0.81 -6.76
N LEU A 147 -35.28 -1.90 -6.16
CA LEU A 147 -36.59 -2.48 -6.49
C LEU A 147 -37.74 -1.52 -6.14
N ASP A 148 -37.65 -0.74 -5.06
CA ASP A 148 -38.62 0.29 -4.70
C ASP A 148 -38.67 1.44 -5.72
N VAL A 149 -37.52 1.79 -6.31
CA VAL A 149 -37.46 2.78 -7.41
C VAL A 149 -38.04 2.22 -8.71
N LEU A 150 -37.77 0.95 -9.02
CA LEU A 150 -38.27 0.28 -10.23
C LEU A 150 -39.77 -0.04 -10.16
N LEU A 151 -40.29 -0.36 -8.98
CA LEU A 151 -41.66 -0.71 -8.67
C LEU A 151 -42.07 -0.06 -7.33
N PRO A 152 -42.54 1.19 -7.35
CA PRO A 152 -42.95 1.88 -6.12
C PRO A 152 -44.01 1.10 -5.36
N PRO A 153 -43.90 1.03 -4.03
CA PRO A 153 -44.91 0.35 -3.21
C PRO A 153 -46.28 1.02 -3.37
N PRO A 154 -47.37 0.26 -3.39
CA PRO A 154 -48.70 0.82 -3.45
C PRO A 154 -48.92 1.76 -2.25
N PRO A 155 -49.67 2.88 -2.43
CA PRO A 155 -49.91 3.82 -1.36
C PRO A 155 -50.55 3.08 -0.17
N SER A 156 -49.95 3.22 1.02
CA SER A 156 -50.47 2.61 2.25
C SER A 156 -51.86 3.19 2.55
N THR A 157 -52.89 2.37 2.42
CA THR A 157 -54.20 2.69 2.94
C THR A 157 -54.15 2.72 4.48
N PRO A 158 -54.80 3.70 5.14
CA PRO A 158 -54.85 3.75 6.61
C PRO A 158 -55.37 2.42 7.18
N PRO A 159 -54.95 2.05 8.44
CA PRO A 159 -55.22 0.77 9.01
C PRO A 159 -56.74 0.50 8.98
N ALA A 160 -57.14 -0.50 8.18
CA ALA A 160 -58.52 -0.98 8.12
C ALA A 160 -58.84 -1.65 9.44
N GLN A 161 -60.05 -1.33 9.94
CA GLN A 161 -60.64 -1.95 11.14
C GLN A 161 -60.58 -3.48 11.02
N GLU A 162 -60.33 -4.14 12.15
CA GLU A 162 -60.33 -5.62 12.26
C GLU A 162 -61.52 -6.24 11.59
N GLY A 163 -61.29 -7.03 10.50
CA GLY A 163 -62.35 -7.86 9.91
C GLY A 163 -62.43 -7.91 8.39
N GLN A 164 -61.53 -7.26 7.63
CA GLN A 164 -61.57 -7.35 6.14
C GLN A 164 -60.41 -8.16 5.56
N LEU A 165 -60.79 -9.18 4.81
CA LEU A 165 -59.99 -10.05 3.95
C LEU A 165 -58.85 -9.31 3.22
N THR A 166 -57.69 -9.88 3.21
CA THR A 166 -56.53 -9.50 2.41
C THR A 166 -56.92 -9.12 0.97
N LEU A 167 -56.68 -7.86 0.62
CA LEU A 167 -56.94 -7.35 -0.74
C LEU A 167 -56.11 -8.14 -1.78
N PRO A 168 -56.74 -8.52 -2.94
CA PRO A 168 -56.09 -9.32 -3.99
C PRO A 168 -54.88 -8.63 -4.68
N GLY A 169 -54.46 -7.45 -4.25
CA GLY A 169 -53.36 -6.66 -4.84
C GLY A 169 -51.99 -6.95 -4.29
N SER A 170 -51.87 -7.49 -3.08
CA SER A 170 -50.55 -7.72 -2.44
C SER A 170 -49.77 -8.87 -3.08
N ASP A 171 -50.45 -9.93 -3.47
CA ASP A 171 -49.81 -11.10 -4.08
C ASP A 171 -49.27 -10.81 -5.50
N SER A 172 -49.99 -9.98 -6.28
CA SER A 172 -49.54 -9.60 -7.58
C SER A 172 -48.35 -8.64 -7.56
N TYR A 173 -48.27 -7.75 -6.56
CA TYR A 173 -47.14 -6.87 -6.31
C TYR A 173 -45.90 -7.66 -5.93
N GLN A 174 -46.03 -8.57 -4.98
CA GLN A 174 -44.91 -9.42 -4.53
C GLN A 174 -44.35 -10.28 -5.67
N ARG A 175 -45.20 -10.90 -6.49
CA ARG A 175 -44.77 -11.66 -7.66
C ARG A 175 -44.05 -10.80 -8.69
N SER A 176 -44.50 -9.58 -8.92
CA SER A 176 -43.86 -8.64 -9.84
C SER A 176 -42.52 -8.17 -9.32
N ARG A 177 -42.42 -7.93 -8.00
CA ARG A 177 -41.16 -7.57 -7.32
C ARG A 177 -40.14 -8.70 -7.40
N GLU A 178 -40.55 -9.94 -7.15
CA GLU A 178 -39.68 -11.12 -7.23
C GLU A 178 -39.17 -11.37 -8.66
N LYS A 179 -40.04 -11.17 -9.66
CA LYS A 179 -39.65 -11.26 -11.06
C LYS A 179 -38.62 -10.17 -11.46
N LEU A 180 -38.80 -8.95 -10.96
CA LEU A 180 -37.82 -7.87 -11.17
C LEU A 180 -36.49 -8.16 -10.49
N ARG A 181 -36.53 -8.71 -9.26
CA ARG A 181 -35.34 -9.17 -8.53
C ARG A 181 -34.56 -10.21 -9.32
N GLN A 182 -35.26 -11.21 -9.85
CA GLN A 182 -34.64 -12.23 -10.68
C GLN A 182 -34.02 -11.63 -11.96
N GLN A 183 -34.72 -10.74 -12.64
CA GLN A 183 -34.20 -10.09 -13.86
C GLN A 183 -32.99 -9.19 -13.57
N PHE A 184 -32.95 -8.52 -12.40
CA PHE A 184 -31.82 -7.75 -11.95
C PHE A 184 -30.60 -8.65 -11.70
N ARG A 185 -30.75 -9.74 -10.94
CA ARG A 185 -29.67 -10.70 -10.67
C ARG A 185 -29.18 -11.42 -11.94
N GLU A 186 -30.00 -11.55 -12.96
CA GLU A 186 -29.61 -12.07 -14.29
C GLU A 186 -28.96 -11.00 -15.19
N GLY A 187 -28.78 -9.76 -14.73
CA GLY A 187 -28.17 -8.65 -15.49
C GLY A 187 -29.03 -8.10 -16.64
N LYS A 188 -30.30 -8.50 -16.72
CA LYS A 188 -31.20 -8.08 -17.82
C LYS A 188 -31.68 -6.63 -17.71
N LEU A 189 -31.47 -5.99 -16.57
CA LEU A 189 -31.92 -4.63 -16.29
C LEU A 189 -30.79 -3.60 -16.29
N ASP A 190 -29.53 -3.99 -16.46
CA ASP A 190 -28.35 -3.15 -16.29
C ASP A 190 -28.37 -1.88 -17.12
N ASP A 191 -28.79 -1.97 -18.39
CA ASP A 191 -28.88 -0.82 -19.31
C ASP A 191 -30.14 0.01 -19.15
N ARG A 192 -31.11 -0.39 -18.32
CA ARG A 192 -32.34 0.37 -18.09
C ARG A 192 -32.03 1.64 -17.32
N MET A 193 -32.66 2.76 -17.74
CA MET A 193 -32.51 4.04 -17.05
C MET A 193 -33.48 4.15 -15.87
N VAL A 194 -32.93 4.54 -14.73
CA VAL A 194 -33.71 4.85 -13.51
C VAL A 194 -33.38 6.24 -13.00
N GLU A 195 -34.29 6.83 -12.26
CA GLU A 195 -34.12 8.14 -11.63
C GLU A 195 -33.98 7.94 -10.12
N ILE A 196 -32.80 8.28 -9.57
CA ILE A 196 -32.53 8.18 -8.15
C ILE A 196 -32.18 9.54 -7.55
N ASP A 197 -32.43 9.69 -6.26
CA ASP A 197 -32.04 10.88 -5.51
C ASP A 197 -30.57 10.76 -5.09
N VAL A 198 -29.71 11.58 -5.70
CA VAL A 198 -28.26 11.63 -5.45
C VAL A 198 -27.96 12.80 -4.52
N ARG A 199 -27.18 12.58 -3.46
CA ARG A 199 -26.67 13.64 -2.59
C ARG A 199 -25.58 14.43 -3.31
N GLU A 200 -25.74 15.72 -3.46
CA GLU A 200 -24.67 16.58 -3.98
C GLU A 200 -23.58 16.75 -2.92
N ARG A 201 -22.37 16.25 -3.23
CA ARG A 201 -21.16 16.50 -2.45
C ARG A 201 -20.51 17.86 -2.74
N ASN A 202 -21.24 18.82 -3.29
CA ASN A 202 -20.70 20.14 -3.56
C ASN A 202 -20.66 20.97 -2.27
N ALA A 203 -19.54 20.88 -1.55
CA ALA A 203 -19.12 21.99 -0.73
C ALA A 203 -18.40 22.99 -1.64
N PRO A 204 -18.86 24.22 -1.84
CA PRO A 204 -18.00 25.25 -2.39
C PRO A 204 -16.85 25.46 -1.41
N SER A 205 -15.65 25.07 -1.80
CA SER A 205 -14.44 25.50 -1.13
C SER A 205 -14.29 27.00 -1.42
N PHE A 206 -14.58 27.83 -0.46
CA PHE A 206 -14.20 29.23 -0.51
C PHE A 206 -12.74 29.31 -0.08
N GLU A 207 -11.84 29.43 -1.04
CA GLU A 207 -10.46 29.86 -0.77
C GLU A 207 -10.52 31.33 -0.34
N ILE A 208 -10.45 31.56 0.95
CA ILE A 208 -10.20 32.91 1.48
C ILE A 208 -8.72 33.14 1.36
N ILE A 209 -8.29 33.80 0.28
CA ILE A 209 -6.92 34.28 0.12
C ILE A 209 -6.73 35.42 1.12
N SER A 210 -6.21 35.10 2.30
CA SER A 210 -5.71 36.10 3.25
C SER A 210 -4.25 36.42 2.91
N ASN A 211 -3.91 37.70 2.91
CA ASN A 211 -2.60 38.24 2.52
C ASN A 211 -1.47 37.99 3.56
N GLN A 212 -1.69 37.09 4.51
CA GLN A 212 -0.73 36.72 5.57
C GLN A 212 -0.71 35.18 5.73
N GLY A 213 -0.01 34.47 4.85
CA GLY A 213 0.26 33.04 5.00
C GLY A 213 -0.98 32.15 4.77
N VAL A 214 -0.79 31.09 4.00
CA VAL A 214 -1.81 30.04 3.82
C VAL A 214 -1.85 29.23 5.12
N GLU A 215 -2.62 29.67 6.11
CA GLU A 215 -3.14 28.78 7.13
C GLU A 215 -4.43 28.20 6.54
N GLU A 216 -4.41 26.93 6.19
CA GLU A 216 -5.60 26.14 5.95
C GLU A 216 -6.41 26.05 7.25
N MET A 217 -7.12 27.11 7.59
CA MET A 217 -8.23 27.02 8.52
C MET A 217 -9.41 26.42 7.75
N ASP A 218 -9.46 25.10 7.67
CA ASP A 218 -10.67 24.36 7.37
C ASP A 218 -11.71 24.58 8.48
N VAL A 219 -12.18 25.83 8.58
CA VAL A 219 -13.33 26.14 9.41
C VAL A 219 -14.54 25.59 8.65
N ASN A 220 -14.88 24.35 8.97
CA ASN A 220 -16.09 23.71 8.48
C ASN A 220 -17.30 24.51 9.01
N LEU A 221 -17.72 25.54 8.27
CA LEU A 221 -18.91 26.33 8.56
C LEU A 221 -20.18 25.45 8.65
N LYS A 222 -20.08 24.20 8.15
CA LYS A 222 -21.12 23.16 8.25
C LYS A 222 -21.36 22.69 9.68
N ASP A 223 -20.33 22.68 10.51
CA ASP A 223 -20.45 22.21 11.90
C ASP A 223 -21.06 23.28 12.81
N MET A 224 -21.01 24.53 12.39
CA MET A 224 -21.65 25.63 13.13
C MET A 224 -23.13 25.88 12.80
N LEU A 225 -23.61 25.44 11.61
CA LEU A 225 -24.98 25.68 11.15
C LEU A 225 -25.61 24.44 10.47
N PRO A 226 -25.79 23.34 11.20
CA PRO A 226 -26.29 22.08 10.60
C PRO A 226 -27.75 22.17 10.07
N ASN A 227 -28.52 23.17 10.47
CA ASN A 227 -29.96 23.28 10.12
C ASN A 227 -30.30 24.27 9.00
N ILE A 228 -29.35 25.04 8.46
CA ILE A 228 -29.64 26.07 7.43
C ILE A 228 -29.37 25.55 6.00
N PHE A 229 -28.43 24.62 5.85
CA PHE A 229 -28.14 23.99 4.57
C PHE A 229 -28.64 22.53 4.57
N GLY A 230 -29.95 22.34 4.45
CA GLY A 230 -30.52 21.03 4.23
C GLY A 230 -29.80 20.31 3.08
N GLN A 231 -29.48 19.03 3.28
CA GLN A 231 -28.87 18.18 2.24
C GLN A 231 -29.72 18.27 0.96
N ARG A 232 -29.21 18.97 -0.06
CA ARG A 232 -29.88 19.06 -1.35
C ARG A 232 -29.70 17.72 -2.07
N THR A 233 -30.76 16.97 -2.21
CA THR A 233 -30.84 15.81 -3.08
C THR A 233 -31.25 16.29 -4.47
N ARG A 234 -30.60 15.78 -5.50
CA ARG A 234 -30.95 16.04 -6.90
C ARG A 234 -31.26 14.72 -7.57
N LYS A 235 -32.39 14.73 -8.26
CA LYS A 235 -32.77 13.59 -9.08
C LYS A 235 -31.86 13.46 -10.29
N ARG A 236 -31.22 12.32 -10.44
CA ARG A 236 -30.33 12.01 -11.54
C ARG A 236 -30.78 10.74 -12.24
N LYS A 237 -30.82 10.80 -13.60
CA LYS A 237 -31.08 9.61 -14.42
C LYS A 237 -29.76 8.92 -14.71
N MET A 238 -29.68 7.63 -14.42
CA MET A 238 -28.52 6.79 -14.68
C MET A 238 -28.95 5.36 -14.98
N LYS A 239 -28.03 4.52 -15.44
CA LYS A 239 -28.30 3.10 -15.66
C LYS A 239 -28.51 2.38 -14.32
N VAL A 240 -29.24 1.26 -14.35
CA VAL A 240 -29.50 0.44 -13.16
C VAL A 240 -28.21 -0.05 -12.52
N SER A 241 -27.20 -0.45 -13.32
CA SER A 241 -25.87 -0.81 -12.83
C SER A 241 -25.22 0.29 -11.98
N ASP A 242 -25.17 1.51 -12.55
CA ASP A 242 -24.56 2.66 -11.88
C ASP A 242 -25.36 3.09 -10.64
N ALA A 243 -26.70 2.96 -10.73
CA ALA A 243 -27.62 3.27 -9.64
C ALA A 243 -27.44 2.30 -8.46
N PHE A 244 -27.24 1.02 -8.76
CA PHE A 244 -27.00 0.01 -7.74
C PHE A 244 -25.69 0.27 -7.00
N GLU A 245 -24.57 0.48 -7.72
CA GLU A 245 -23.28 0.83 -7.12
C GLU A 245 -23.38 2.07 -6.21
N TYR A 246 -24.09 3.11 -6.69
CA TYR A 246 -24.31 4.30 -5.86
C TYR A 246 -25.12 4.00 -4.60
N LEU A 247 -26.18 3.19 -4.72
CA LEU A 247 -27.02 2.81 -3.57
C LEU A 247 -26.25 1.95 -2.57
N VAL A 248 -25.38 1.03 -3.02
CA VAL A 248 -24.50 0.25 -2.16
C VAL A 248 -23.61 1.18 -1.35
N GLN A 249 -22.88 2.10 -1.99
CA GLN A 249 -22.04 3.09 -1.31
C GLN A 249 -22.81 3.96 -0.29
N GLU A 250 -24.06 4.31 -0.62
CA GLU A 250 -24.91 5.06 0.33
C GLU A 250 -25.33 4.22 1.53
N GLU A 251 -25.68 2.95 1.33
CA GLU A 251 -26.05 2.02 2.42
C GLU A 251 -24.83 1.65 3.28
N GLU A 252 -23.67 1.43 2.69
CA GLU A 252 -22.40 1.28 3.42
C GLU A 252 -22.15 2.46 4.37
N GLY A 253 -22.29 3.69 3.83
CA GLY A 253 -22.13 4.91 4.62
C GLY A 253 -23.19 5.10 5.71
N ARG A 254 -24.36 4.44 5.61
CA ARG A 254 -25.41 4.45 6.65
C ARG A 254 -25.20 3.39 7.71
N LEU A 255 -24.63 2.24 7.31
CA LEU A 255 -24.41 1.11 8.22
C LEU A 255 -23.18 1.30 9.09
N ILE A 256 -22.23 2.12 8.67
CA ILE A 256 -21.00 2.40 9.40
C ILE A 256 -21.20 3.58 10.35
N ASP A 257 -21.00 3.33 11.65
CA ASP A 257 -20.91 4.37 12.67
C ASP A 257 -19.48 4.95 12.71
N MET A 258 -19.29 6.13 12.13
CA MET A 258 -17.99 6.81 12.08
C MET A 258 -17.44 7.17 13.47
N ASP A 259 -18.29 7.39 14.46
CA ASP A 259 -17.85 7.65 15.84
C ASP A 259 -17.26 6.38 16.47
N GLN A 260 -17.84 5.22 16.17
CA GLN A 260 -17.31 3.93 16.58
C GLN A 260 -15.98 3.63 15.86
N VAL A 261 -15.91 3.85 14.54
CA VAL A 261 -14.70 3.68 13.75
C VAL A 261 -13.56 4.53 14.32
N THR A 262 -13.83 5.79 14.62
CA THR A 262 -12.85 6.73 15.18
C THR A 262 -12.33 6.26 16.54
N ARG A 263 -13.21 5.83 17.43
CA ARG A 263 -12.81 5.32 18.76
C ARG A 263 -11.94 4.07 18.65
N LEU A 264 -12.34 3.11 17.82
CA LEU A 264 -11.56 1.88 17.57
C LEU A 264 -10.22 2.18 16.92
N ALA A 265 -10.16 3.13 16.00
CA ALA A 265 -8.92 3.53 15.35
C ALA A 265 -7.94 4.17 16.34
N VAL A 266 -8.41 5.08 17.20
CA VAL A 266 -7.58 5.69 18.26
C VAL A 266 -7.07 4.62 19.22
N GLU A 267 -7.92 3.72 19.70
CA GLU A 267 -7.53 2.60 20.56
C GLU A 267 -6.48 1.69 19.88
N ARG A 268 -6.66 1.40 18.59
CA ARG A 268 -5.72 0.61 17.80
C ARG A 268 -4.37 1.33 17.64
N VAL A 269 -4.35 2.65 17.42
CA VAL A 269 -3.11 3.44 17.38
C VAL A 269 -2.40 3.38 18.72
N GLU A 270 -3.08 3.65 19.81
CA GLU A 270 -2.51 3.66 21.14
C GLU A 270 -1.95 2.28 21.55
N SER A 271 -2.67 1.19 21.23
CA SER A 271 -2.30 -0.16 21.66
C SER A 271 -1.33 -0.86 20.70
N SER A 272 -1.42 -0.60 19.39
CA SER A 272 -0.71 -1.37 18.37
C SER A 272 -0.01 -0.55 17.27
N GLY A 273 -0.06 0.78 17.32
CA GLY A 273 0.60 1.65 16.34
C GLY A 273 2.09 1.39 16.18
N ILE A 274 2.59 1.52 14.97
CA ILE A 274 4.02 1.39 14.63
C ILE A 274 4.45 2.61 13.83
N VAL A 275 5.45 3.34 14.32
CA VAL A 275 6.09 4.45 13.61
C VAL A 275 7.50 4.06 13.21
N PHE A 276 7.79 4.14 11.92
CA PHE A 276 9.12 3.91 11.37
C PHE A 276 9.79 5.24 11.04
N LEU A 277 10.79 5.60 11.85
CA LEU A 277 11.59 6.81 11.69
C LEU A 277 12.79 6.51 10.81
N ASP A 278 12.70 6.82 9.52
CA ASP A 278 13.80 6.62 8.57
C ASP A 278 14.80 7.77 8.62
N GLU A 279 16.03 7.52 8.21
CA GLU A 279 17.11 8.53 8.12
C GLU A 279 17.41 9.25 9.46
N ILE A 280 17.30 8.53 10.60
CA ILE A 280 17.59 9.11 11.91
C ILE A 280 19.05 9.59 12.04
N ASP A 281 19.96 9.03 11.26
CA ASP A 281 21.34 9.43 11.17
C ASP A 281 21.55 10.82 10.58
N LYS A 282 20.59 11.37 9.84
CA LYS A 282 20.65 12.72 9.27
C LYS A 282 20.43 13.82 10.31
N ILE A 283 19.71 13.50 11.38
CA ILE A 283 19.51 14.40 12.51
C ILE A 283 20.51 14.12 13.65
N ALA A 284 21.34 13.06 13.54
CA ALA A 284 22.42 12.80 14.46
C ALA A 284 23.63 13.70 14.14
N GLY A 285 24.27 14.22 15.16
CA GLY A 285 25.49 15.01 15.01
C GLY A 285 25.36 16.39 15.66
N ARG A 286 26.51 16.92 16.07
CA ARG A 286 26.64 18.27 16.63
C ARG A 286 26.73 19.32 15.54
N GLU A 287 26.15 20.46 15.78
CA GLU A 287 26.23 21.61 14.88
C GLU A 287 27.69 22.02 14.66
N GLY A 288 28.14 21.93 13.43
CA GLY A 288 29.46 22.38 12.98
C GLY A 288 29.42 23.54 11.96
N GLY A 289 28.28 24.24 11.82
CA GLY A 289 28.12 25.30 10.83
C GLY A 289 27.41 26.54 11.38
N HIS A 290 27.99 27.71 11.12
CA HIS A 290 27.36 29.01 11.38
C HIS A 290 26.36 29.32 10.26
N GLY A 291 25.08 28.99 10.46
CA GLY A 291 23.97 29.36 9.56
C GLY A 291 22.61 29.24 10.28
N PRO A 292 21.57 29.89 9.79
CA PRO A 292 20.22 29.80 10.34
C PRO A 292 19.52 28.46 9.96
N ASP A 293 20.26 27.37 9.97
CA ASP A 293 19.71 26.04 9.70
C ASP A 293 18.96 25.51 10.91
N VAL A 294 17.87 24.78 10.64
CA VAL A 294 17.11 24.05 11.63
C VAL A 294 18.05 23.19 12.48
N SER A 295 18.00 23.38 13.81
CA SER A 295 18.86 22.64 14.72
C SER A 295 18.52 21.15 14.68
N ARG A 296 19.49 20.32 14.27
CA ARG A 296 19.35 18.86 14.28
C ARG A 296 19.07 18.34 15.69
N GLU A 297 19.68 18.97 16.68
CA GLU A 297 19.47 18.64 18.09
C GLU A 297 18.06 19.06 18.55
N GLY A 298 17.53 20.20 18.05
CA GLY A 298 16.16 20.63 18.30
C GLY A 298 15.14 19.61 17.84
N VAL A 299 15.27 19.09 16.60
CA VAL A 299 14.39 18.03 16.09
C VAL A 299 14.45 16.78 16.96
N GLN A 300 15.64 16.38 17.45
CA GLN A 300 15.75 15.23 18.37
C GLN A 300 15.02 15.48 19.70
N ARG A 301 15.12 16.72 20.24
CA ARG A 301 14.41 17.12 21.46
C ARG A 301 12.90 17.14 21.28
N ASP A 302 12.41 17.51 20.09
CA ASP A 302 10.98 17.50 19.78
C ASP A 302 10.44 16.07 19.57
N ILE A 303 11.25 15.14 19.03
CA ILE A 303 10.89 13.72 18.88
C ILE A 303 10.84 13.03 20.26
N LEU A 304 11.68 13.44 21.19
CA LEU A 304 11.86 12.77 22.48
C LEU A 304 10.56 12.60 23.27
N PRO A 305 9.73 13.64 23.51
CA PRO A 305 8.47 13.48 24.23
C PRO A 305 7.52 12.47 23.57
N ILE A 306 7.49 12.43 22.24
CA ILE A 306 6.62 11.50 21.50
C ILE A 306 7.06 10.05 21.72
N VAL A 307 8.38 9.81 21.75
CA VAL A 307 8.96 8.47 21.97
C VAL A 307 8.94 8.07 23.45
N GLU A 308 8.97 9.03 24.37
CA GLU A 308 8.86 8.79 25.81
C GLU A 308 7.45 8.47 26.28
N GLY A 309 6.46 8.91 25.56
CA GLY A 309 5.04 8.85 25.90
C GLY A 309 4.49 10.23 26.25
N THR A 310 3.60 10.70 25.43
CA THR A 310 2.87 11.97 25.61
C THR A 310 1.48 11.84 25.03
N THR A 311 0.66 12.86 25.27
CA THR A 311 -0.67 12.95 24.66
C THR A 311 -0.65 14.00 23.57
N VAL A 312 -0.97 13.57 22.35
CA VAL A 312 -1.05 14.44 21.16
C VAL A 312 -2.50 14.76 20.86
N ASN A 313 -2.76 16.05 20.61
CA ASN A 313 -4.10 16.49 20.21
C ASN A 313 -4.29 16.29 18.70
N THR A 314 -5.36 15.59 18.33
CA THR A 314 -5.75 15.36 16.95
C THR A 314 -7.19 15.82 16.71
N ARG A 315 -7.60 15.98 15.47
CA ARG A 315 -9.00 16.29 15.13
C ARG A 315 -10.01 15.21 15.58
N TYR A 316 -9.51 14.04 15.95
CA TYR A 316 -10.30 12.89 16.39
C TYR A 316 -10.24 12.67 17.91
N GLY A 317 -9.61 13.57 18.64
CA GLY A 317 -9.41 13.50 20.07
C GLY A 317 -7.94 13.39 20.47
N MET A 318 -7.73 13.19 21.76
CA MET A 318 -6.39 13.03 22.34
C MET A 318 -5.90 11.60 22.13
N VAL A 319 -4.63 11.44 21.76
CA VAL A 319 -3.98 10.15 21.48
C VAL A 319 -2.71 10.03 22.31
N ARG A 320 -2.62 8.97 23.08
CA ARG A 320 -1.45 8.64 23.92
C ARG A 320 -0.42 7.86 23.11
N THR A 321 0.85 8.24 23.23
CA THR A 321 1.94 7.61 22.49
C THR A 321 2.72 6.55 23.28
N ASP A 322 2.40 6.34 24.54
CA ASP A 322 3.11 5.48 25.51
C ASP A 322 3.39 4.06 24.99
N PHE A 323 2.46 3.51 24.19
CA PHE A 323 2.54 2.12 23.73
C PHE A 323 2.73 1.97 22.23
N ILE A 324 2.94 3.06 21.53
CA ILE A 324 3.35 3.05 20.13
C ILE A 324 4.77 2.50 20.03
N LEU A 325 5.01 1.59 19.09
CA LEU A 325 6.33 1.05 18.83
C LEU A 325 7.07 1.94 17.83
N PHE A 326 8.17 2.54 18.26
CA PHE A 326 9.05 3.30 17.39
C PHE A 326 10.20 2.41 16.90
N ILE A 327 10.40 2.39 15.60
CA ILE A 327 11.51 1.71 14.94
C ILE A 327 12.29 2.76 14.17
N ALA A 328 13.45 3.16 14.70
CA ALA A 328 14.34 4.09 14.02
C ALA A 328 15.27 3.34 13.05
N ALA A 329 15.60 3.96 11.92
CA ALA A 329 16.53 3.39 10.95
C ALA A 329 17.50 4.47 10.44
N GLY A 330 18.77 4.12 10.28
CA GLY A 330 19.79 4.98 9.72
C GLY A 330 20.92 4.18 9.10
N ALA A 331 21.64 4.80 8.16
CA ALA A 331 22.82 4.21 7.56
C ALA A 331 24.04 4.37 8.48
N PHE A 332 24.15 5.47 9.20
CA PHE A 332 25.24 5.80 10.12
C PHE A 332 26.63 5.70 9.48
N HIS A 333 26.76 6.13 8.21
CA HIS A 333 28.06 6.13 7.53
C HIS A 333 28.97 7.26 8.01
N VAL A 334 28.41 8.45 8.26
CA VAL A 334 29.13 9.66 8.69
C VAL A 334 28.96 9.89 10.19
N SER A 335 27.74 9.75 10.69
CA SER A 335 27.41 9.84 12.11
C SER A 335 27.40 8.46 12.76
N LYS A 336 27.41 8.44 14.08
CA LYS A 336 27.29 7.20 14.89
C LYS A 336 25.99 7.25 15.71
N PRO A 337 25.42 6.12 16.12
CA PRO A 337 24.30 6.11 17.05
C PRO A 337 24.57 6.83 18.39
N SER A 338 25.84 6.95 18.76
CA SER A 338 26.31 7.74 19.94
C SER A 338 26.24 9.25 19.73
N ASP A 339 26.02 9.72 18.52
CA ASP A 339 25.92 11.16 18.20
C ASP A 339 24.46 11.67 18.35
N LEU A 340 23.51 10.77 18.59
CA LEU A 340 22.17 11.13 19.06
C LEU A 340 22.27 11.65 20.51
N ILE A 341 21.30 12.50 20.93
CA ILE A 341 21.25 12.95 22.32
C ILE A 341 21.10 11.76 23.27
N PRO A 342 21.74 11.78 24.46
CA PRO A 342 21.76 10.64 25.38
C PRO A 342 20.37 10.14 25.77
N GLU A 343 19.42 11.04 25.94
CA GLU A 343 18.04 10.76 26.30
C GLU A 343 17.38 9.90 25.22
N LEU A 344 17.54 10.30 23.95
CA LEU A 344 16.98 9.54 22.81
C LEU A 344 17.65 8.17 22.65
N GLN A 345 18.98 8.09 22.88
CA GLN A 345 19.70 6.80 22.89
C GLN A 345 19.12 5.83 23.92
N GLY A 346 18.74 6.35 25.11
CA GLY A 346 18.12 5.55 26.18
C GLY A 346 16.74 5.01 25.80
N ARG A 347 16.03 5.69 24.91
CA ARG A 347 14.68 5.27 24.45
C ARG A 347 14.70 4.26 23.30
N PHE A 348 15.87 3.99 22.71
CA PHE A 348 16.09 2.94 21.71
C PHE A 348 17.06 1.88 22.26
N PRO A 349 16.63 1.08 23.25
CA PRO A 349 17.51 0.11 23.93
C PRO A 349 17.92 -1.07 23.05
N ILE A 350 17.12 -1.39 22.01
CA ILE A 350 17.40 -2.50 21.11
C ILE A 350 18.13 -1.96 19.88
N ARG A 351 19.41 -2.27 19.76
CA ARG A 351 20.25 -1.90 18.61
C ARG A 351 20.50 -3.13 17.75
N VAL A 352 20.20 -3.01 16.46
CA VAL A 352 20.37 -4.11 15.51
C VAL A 352 21.14 -3.63 14.30
N GLU A 353 22.22 -4.31 13.99
CA GLU A 353 23.02 -4.06 12.80
C GLU A 353 22.56 -4.99 11.66
N LEU A 354 22.24 -4.39 10.53
CA LEU A 354 21.93 -5.07 9.29
C LEU A 354 23.20 -5.14 8.43
N GLN A 355 23.49 -6.32 7.93
CA GLN A 355 24.67 -6.57 7.12
C GLN A 355 24.45 -6.14 5.68
N SER A 356 25.54 -5.77 4.99
CA SER A 356 25.53 -5.59 3.55
C SER A 356 25.15 -6.89 2.85
N LEU A 357 24.47 -6.76 1.73
CA LEU A 357 24.01 -7.92 0.94
C LEU A 357 25.19 -8.53 0.19
N THR A 358 25.26 -9.86 0.18
CA THR A 358 26.21 -10.65 -0.61
C THR A 358 25.63 -10.97 -1.99
N VAL A 359 26.45 -11.49 -2.91
CA VAL A 359 25.97 -11.97 -4.23
C VAL A 359 24.89 -13.04 -4.07
N GLU A 360 25.08 -13.94 -3.09
CA GLU A 360 24.11 -14.99 -2.79
C GLU A 360 22.76 -14.40 -2.31
N ASP A 361 22.83 -13.35 -1.48
CA ASP A 361 21.61 -12.64 -1.04
C ASP A 361 20.90 -11.98 -2.22
N PHE A 362 21.62 -11.40 -3.17
CA PHE A 362 21.02 -10.81 -4.38
C PHE A 362 20.32 -11.86 -5.25
N VAL A 363 20.93 -13.04 -5.45
CA VAL A 363 20.29 -14.16 -6.17
C VAL A 363 19.01 -14.59 -5.46
N ARG A 364 19.06 -14.71 -4.13
CA ARG A 364 17.90 -15.07 -3.32
C ARG A 364 16.80 -14.01 -3.39
N ILE A 365 17.15 -12.71 -3.34
CA ILE A 365 16.18 -11.60 -3.47
C ILE A 365 15.47 -11.63 -4.83
N LEU A 366 16.16 -12.01 -5.90
CA LEU A 366 15.56 -12.13 -7.23
C LEU A 366 14.57 -13.29 -7.35
N THR A 367 14.73 -14.36 -6.53
CA THR A 367 14.03 -15.64 -6.74
C THR A 367 13.10 -16.06 -5.61
N GLU A 368 13.51 -15.95 -4.33
CA GLU A 368 12.81 -16.55 -3.18
C GLU A 368 11.53 -15.82 -2.75
N PRO A 369 11.51 -14.47 -2.63
CA PRO A 369 10.34 -13.76 -2.10
C PRO A 369 9.08 -14.02 -2.90
N LYS A 370 7.91 -14.07 -2.22
CA LYS A 370 6.60 -14.19 -2.88
C LYS A 370 6.42 -13.13 -3.99
N SER A 371 6.94 -11.93 -3.77
CA SER A 371 6.97 -10.80 -4.72
C SER A 371 8.38 -10.53 -5.23
N SER A 372 9.11 -11.56 -5.68
CA SER A 372 10.43 -11.38 -6.26
C SER A 372 10.36 -10.60 -7.57
N LEU A 373 11.43 -9.85 -7.91
CA LEU A 373 11.46 -9.04 -9.14
C LEU A 373 11.23 -9.88 -10.39
N VAL A 374 11.85 -11.05 -10.47
CA VAL A 374 11.64 -11.99 -11.59
C VAL A 374 10.15 -12.29 -11.77
N ARG A 375 9.43 -12.59 -10.68
CA ARG A 375 7.99 -12.89 -10.76
C ARG A 375 7.15 -11.68 -11.15
N GLN A 376 7.53 -10.49 -10.65
CA GLN A 376 6.80 -9.25 -10.97
C GLN A 376 6.88 -8.94 -12.46
N TYR A 377 8.09 -8.95 -13.04
CA TYR A 377 8.28 -8.66 -14.46
C TYR A 377 7.73 -9.76 -15.36
N THR A 378 7.83 -11.05 -14.95
CA THR A 378 7.18 -12.15 -15.67
C THR A 378 5.67 -11.93 -15.75
N ALA A 379 5.03 -11.65 -14.63
CA ALA A 379 3.58 -11.39 -14.60
C ALA A 379 3.20 -10.12 -15.40
N LEU A 380 4.05 -9.08 -15.38
CA LEU A 380 3.80 -7.84 -16.13
C LEU A 380 3.79 -8.10 -17.65
N LEU A 381 4.79 -8.80 -18.18
CA LEU A 381 4.88 -9.11 -19.60
C LEU A 381 3.88 -10.19 -20.05
N GLU A 382 3.46 -11.06 -19.14
CA GLU A 382 2.42 -12.05 -19.39
C GLU A 382 1.06 -11.39 -19.69
N THR A 383 0.77 -10.19 -19.17
CA THR A 383 -0.44 -9.43 -19.51
C THR A 383 -0.53 -9.07 -20.99
N GLU A 384 0.61 -8.96 -21.66
CA GLU A 384 0.73 -8.73 -23.10
C GLU A 384 0.86 -10.02 -23.93
N GLY A 385 0.78 -11.17 -23.25
CA GLY A 385 0.89 -12.49 -23.90
C GLY A 385 2.33 -12.92 -24.18
N LEU A 386 3.32 -12.27 -23.56
CA LEU A 386 4.73 -12.59 -23.68
C LEU A 386 5.22 -13.30 -22.43
N LYS A 387 5.73 -14.52 -22.59
CA LYS A 387 6.28 -15.30 -21.48
C LYS A 387 7.76 -15.01 -21.29
N LEU A 388 8.16 -14.72 -20.07
CA LEU A 388 9.53 -14.38 -19.70
C LEU A 388 10.14 -15.52 -18.86
N GLU A 389 11.27 -16.05 -19.27
CA GLU A 389 12.03 -17.06 -18.53
C GLU A 389 13.47 -16.59 -18.32
N PHE A 390 13.96 -16.67 -17.08
CA PHE A 390 15.34 -16.36 -16.74
C PHE A 390 16.11 -17.66 -16.48
N THR A 391 17.29 -17.80 -17.08
CA THR A 391 18.17 -18.90 -16.72
C THR A 391 18.82 -18.65 -15.35
N PRO A 392 19.12 -19.69 -14.57
CA PRO A 392 19.80 -19.53 -13.27
C PRO A 392 21.13 -18.76 -13.39
N GLU A 393 21.84 -18.96 -14.49
CA GLU A 393 23.10 -18.30 -14.78
C GLU A 393 22.91 -16.80 -15.07
N ALA A 394 21.81 -16.41 -15.74
CA ALA A 394 21.46 -15.01 -15.97
C ALA A 394 21.14 -14.30 -14.64
N ILE A 395 20.40 -14.95 -13.74
CA ILE A 395 20.13 -14.43 -12.41
C ILE A 395 21.42 -14.22 -11.62
N ALA A 396 22.33 -15.21 -11.67
CA ALA A 396 23.64 -15.08 -11.02
C ALA A 396 24.48 -13.94 -11.61
N GLU A 397 24.44 -13.76 -12.92
CA GLU A 397 25.14 -12.64 -13.60
C GLU A 397 24.58 -11.29 -13.18
N MET A 398 23.25 -11.12 -13.16
CA MET A 398 22.61 -9.88 -12.68
C MET A 398 22.97 -9.59 -11.21
N ALA A 399 23.00 -10.61 -10.36
CA ALA A 399 23.41 -10.48 -8.96
C ALA A 399 24.88 -10.03 -8.81
N GLN A 400 25.78 -10.60 -9.61
CA GLN A 400 27.19 -10.21 -9.63
C GLN A 400 27.38 -8.77 -10.11
N PHE A 401 26.65 -8.34 -11.13
CA PHE A 401 26.67 -6.97 -11.60
C PHE A 401 26.17 -6.00 -10.51
N ALA A 402 25.04 -6.31 -9.86
CA ALA A 402 24.52 -5.49 -8.77
C ALA A 402 25.52 -5.33 -7.64
N PHE A 403 26.18 -6.42 -7.25
CA PHE A 403 27.20 -6.41 -6.21
C PHE A 403 28.41 -5.57 -6.62
N LYS A 404 28.97 -5.82 -7.81
CA LYS A 404 30.12 -5.10 -8.32
C LYS A 404 29.90 -3.60 -8.45
N VAL A 405 28.72 -3.19 -8.92
CA VAL A 405 28.37 -1.77 -9.03
C VAL A 405 28.19 -1.14 -7.65
N ASN A 406 27.59 -1.85 -6.68
CA ASN A 406 27.49 -1.40 -5.29
C ASN A 406 28.85 -1.28 -4.59
N GLU A 407 29.87 -2.05 -5.00
CA GLU A 407 31.24 -1.90 -4.48
C GLU A 407 31.98 -0.72 -5.12
N GLY A 408 31.74 -0.46 -6.41
CA GLY A 408 32.42 0.59 -7.17
C GLY A 408 31.80 1.97 -7.09
N THR A 409 30.53 2.07 -6.62
CA THR A 409 29.76 3.33 -6.54
C THR A 409 29.09 3.44 -5.16
N GLU A 410 28.10 4.34 -5.02
CA GLU A 410 27.29 4.40 -3.81
C GLU A 410 26.49 3.09 -3.62
N ASN A 411 26.62 2.49 -2.45
CA ASN A 411 25.92 1.26 -2.12
C ASN A 411 24.46 1.52 -1.79
N ILE A 412 23.56 1.23 -2.75
CA ILE A 412 22.11 1.34 -2.60
C ILE A 412 21.42 -0.01 -2.35
N GLY A 413 22.21 -1.07 -2.10
CA GLY A 413 21.73 -2.40 -1.77
C GLY A 413 20.86 -3.02 -2.85
N ALA A 414 19.76 -3.68 -2.45
CA ALA A 414 18.84 -4.37 -3.36
C ALA A 414 18.11 -3.44 -4.36
N ARG A 415 18.09 -2.12 -4.12
CA ARG A 415 17.51 -1.18 -5.11
C ARG A 415 18.25 -1.23 -6.46
N ARG A 416 19.55 -1.59 -6.43
CA ARG A 416 20.34 -1.78 -7.65
C ARG A 416 19.77 -2.85 -8.59
N LEU A 417 19.12 -3.88 -8.02
CA LEU A 417 18.50 -4.94 -8.82
C LEU A 417 17.35 -4.42 -9.70
N HIS A 418 16.57 -3.44 -9.23
CA HIS A 418 15.53 -2.82 -10.05
C HIS A 418 16.15 -2.13 -11.27
N THR A 419 17.20 -1.33 -11.08
CA THR A 419 17.85 -0.62 -12.17
C THR A 419 18.43 -1.58 -13.22
N ILE A 420 19.06 -2.66 -12.76
CA ILE A 420 19.60 -3.68 -13.66
C ILE A 420 18.46 -4.40 -14.41
N MET A 421 17.40 -4.78 -13.72
CA MET A 421 16.25 -5.45 -14.32
C MET A 421 15.59 -4.57 -15.38
N GLU A 422 15.34 -3.31 -15.07
CA GLU A 422 14.80 -2.33 -16.04
C GLU A 422 15.68 -2.25 -17.28
N LYS A 423 17.00 -2.18 -17.11
CA LYS A 423 17.93 -2.08 -18.24
C LYS A 423 17.97 -3.36 -19.08
N VAL A 424 17.94 -4.52 -18.44
CA VAL A 424 17.90 -5.82 -19.14
C VAL A 424 16.60 -5.99 -19.92
N LEU A 425 15.49 -5.47 -19.41
CA LEU A 425 14.16 -5.65 -20.01
C LEU A 425 13.71 -4.46 -20.88
N ASP A 426 14.50 -3.39 -20.98
CA ASP A 426 14.16 -2.16 -21.70
C ASP A 426 13.65 -2.42 -23.11
N GLU A 427 14.45 -3.07 -23.95
CA GLU A 427 14.12 -3.39 -25.33
C GLU A 427 12.99 -4.40 -25.46
N ILE A 428 12.92 -5.36 -24.53
CA ILE A 428 11.85 -6.37 -24.49
C ILE A 428 10.51 -5.70 -24.16
N SER A 429 10.49 -4.86 -23.14
CA SER A 429 9.28 -4.13 -22.72
C SER A 429 8.79 -3.16 -23.79
N PHE A 430 9.71 -2.50 -24.50
CA PHE A 430 9.37 -1.59 -25.59
C PHE A 430 8.74 -2.35 -26.79
N SER A 431 9.28 -3.51 -27.12
CA SER A 431 8.86 -4.29 -28.28
C SER A 431 7.70 -5.25 -28.00
N ALA A 432 7.37 -5.53 -26.74
CA ALA A 432 6.37 -6.53 -26.35
C ALA A 432 5.00 -6.35 -27.03
N PRO A 433 4.39 -5.13 -27.09
CA PRO A 433 3.10 -4.94 -27.75
C PRO A 433 3.12 -5.28 -29.25
N ASP A 434 4.25 -5.00 -29.94
CA ASP A 434 4.37 -5.25 -31.38
C ASP A 434 4.61 -6.73 -31.68
N LEU A 435 5.29 -7.44 -30.80
CA LEU A 435 5.56 -8.87 -30.93
C LEU A 435 4.30 -9.72 -30.73
N THR A 436 3.31 -9.24 -29.99
CA THR A 436 2.10 -9.98 -29.63
C THR A 436 0.90 -9.59 -30.48
N ARG A 437 0.91 -8.44 -31.18
CA ARG A 437 -0.14 -8.07 -32.12
C ARG A 437 -0.25 -9.12 -33.23
N VAL A 438 -1.36 -9.84 -33.26
CA VAL A 438 -1.70 -10.71 -34.40
C VAL A 438 -1.98 -9.75 -35.57
N GLN A 439 -1.11 -9.74 -36.59
CA GLN A 439 -1.42 -9.05 -37.84
C GLN A 439 -2.72 -9.64 -38.38
N PRO A 440 -3.74 -8.84 -38.72
CA PRO A 440 -4.91 -9.31 -39.41
C PRO A 440 -4.40 -9.96 -40.69
N LYS A 441 -4.77 -11.22 -40.94
CA LYS A 441 -4.44 -11.93 -42.19
C LYS A 441 -4.86 -11.01 -43.35
N GLY A 442 -3.88 -10.39 -43.99
CA GLY A 442 -4.06 -9.65 -45.22
C GLY A 442 -4.66 -10.56 -46.28
N ASP A 443 -5.46 -9.98 -47.18
CA ASP A 443 -6.09 -10.63 -48.32
C ASP A 443 -5.08 -11.52 -49.05
N PRO A 444 -5.50 -12.72 -49.53
CA PRO A 444 -4.60 -13.72 -50.15
C PRO A 444 -4.01 -13.28 -51.53
N LYS A 445 -3.96 -12.01 -51.84
CA LYS A 445 -3.43 -11.46 -53.10
C LYS A 445 -2.09 -10.73 -53.00
N ASP A 446 -1.56 -10.49 -51.81
CA ASP A 446 -0.19 -9.95 -51.65
C ASP A 446 0.80 -11.12 -51.40
N GLN A 447 1.19 -11.73 -52.51
CA GLN A 447 2.42 -12.53 -52.57
C GLN A 447 3.61 -11.60 -52.57
N GLY A 448 4.35 -11.59 -51.48
CA GLY A 448 5.70 -11.02 -51.50
C GLY A 448 5.99 -10.12 -50.31
N THR A 449 6.45 -10.69 -49.35
CA THR A 449 7.68 -10.38 -48.61
C THR A 449 7.54 -11.02 -47.22
N VAL A 450 8.28 -12.07 -47.00
CA VAL A 450 8.71 -12.48 -45.66
C VAL A 450 9.42 -11.24 -45.11
N VAL A 451 8.76 -10.45 -44.29
CA VAL A 451 9.42 -9.46 -43.49
C VAL A 451 10.11 -10.27 -42.40
N GLU A 452 11.35 -10.68 -42.67
CA GLU A 452 12.34 -10.81 -41.60
C GLU A 452 12.17 -9.52 -40.77
N LEU A 453 11.73 -9.66 -39.53
CA LEU A 453 11.82 -8.60 -38.53
C LEU A 453 13.30 -8.39 -38.21
N ALA A 454 14.04 -7.89 -39.22
CA ALA A 454 15.33 -7.30 -39.07
C ALA A 454 15.11 -5.92 -38.43
N ALA A 455 15.55 -5.82 -37.19
CA ALA A 455 16.12 -4.61 -36.59
C ALA A 455 15.63 -3.29 -37.19
N VAL A 456 14.62 -2.72 -36.64
CA VAL A 456 14.39 -1.31 -36.79
C VAL A 456 15.17 -0.59 -35.69
N GLY A 457 16.15 0.19 -36.09
CA GLY A 457 16.83 1.11 -35.19
C GLY A 457 18.31 1.15 -35.48
N GLU A 458 18.77 2.25 -36.06
CA GLU A 458 20.15 2.67 -36.05
C GLU A 458 20.59 2.97 -34.61
N GLY A 459 21.06 1.94 -33.92
CA GLY A 459 21.59 1.97 -32.56
C GLY A 459 21.66 0.55 -32.03
N THR A 460 22.84 0.05 -31.81
CA THR A 460 23.30 -1.20 -31.21
C THR A 460 22.29 -1.98 -30.34
N ALA A 461 21.15 -2.36 -30.84
CA ALA A 461 20.21 -3.23 -30.14
C ALA A 461 20.66 -4.70 -30.31
N ALA A 462 20.92 -5.37 -29.21
CA ALA A 462 21.13 -6.81 -29.22
C ALA A 462 19.88 -7.50 -29.76
N PRO A 463 20.01 -8.59 -30.54
CA PRO A 463 18.84 -9.34 -31.03
C PRO A 463 18.03 -9.85 -29.83
N LEU A 464 16.70 -9.67 -29.89
CA LEU A 464 15.81 -10.12 -28.83
C LEU A 464 15.92 -11.64 -28.64
N PRO A 465 16.06 -12.15 -27.39
CA PRO A 465 16.25 -13.58 -27.10
C PRO A 465 14.92 -14.36 -27.14
N MET A 466 14.22 -14.32 -28.27
CA MET A 466 12.89 -14.93 -28.42
C MET A 466 12.98 -16.35 -28.98
N ILE A 467 12.24 -17.26 -28.35
CA ILE A 467 12.07 -18.65 -28.77
C ILE A 467 10.58 -18.93 -28.93
N GLU A 468 10.17 -19.51 -30.02
CA GLU A 468 8.83 -20.05 -30.22
C GLU A 468 8.78 -21.48 -29.70
N ARG A 469 7.94 -21.71 -28.69
CA ARG A 469 7.73 -23.08 -28.13
C ARG A 469 6.33 -23.55 -28.50
N GLN A 470 6.26 -24.74 -29.14
CA GLN A 470 4.98 -25.39 -29.41
C GLN A 470 4.46 -26.05 -28.14
N THR A 471 3.28 -25.64 -27.68
CA THR A 471 2.56 -26.23 -26.55
C THR A 471 1.29 -26.90 -27.02
N ALA A 472 0.66 -27.75 -26.18
CA ALA A 472 -0.60 -28.44 -26.50
C ALA A 472 -1.75 -27.46 -26.87
N ASN A 473 -1.65 -26.20 -26.47
CA ASN A 473 -2.66 -25.14 -26.67
C ASN A 473 -2.32 -24.14 -27.79
N GLY A 474 -1.16 -24.30 -28.47
CA GLY A 474 -0.72 -23.39 -29.54
C GLY A 474 0.76 -23.04 -29.43
N THR A 475 1.22 -22.12 -30.28
CA THR A 475 2.60 -21.61 -30.25
C THR A 475 2.70 -20.48 -29.22
N GLU A 476 3.54 -20.67 -28.19
CA GLU A 476 3.87 -19.65 -27.20
C GLU A 476 5.17 -18.95 -27.58
N LYS A 477 5.19 -17.61 -27.47
CA LYS A 477 6.41 -16.81 -27.58
C LYS A 477 7.04 -16.66 -26.20
N VAL A 478 8.26 -17.16 -26.07
CA VAL A 478 9.00 -17.18 -24.81
C VAL A 478 10.28 -16.38 -25.00
N MET A 479 10.50 -15.36 -24.16
CA MET A 479 11.75 -14.64 -24.04
C MET A 479 12.63 -15.35 -23.02
N VAL A 480 13.78 -15.90 -23.45
CA VAL A 480 14.73 -16.60 -22.58
C VAL A 480 15.93 -15.71 -22.33
N ILE A 481 15.99 -15.14 -21.14
CA ILE A 481 17.10 -14.29 -20.71
C ILE A 481 18.25 -15.19 -20.27
N ASP A 482 19.35 -15.14 -21.03
CA ASP A 482 20.59 -15.85 -20.77
C ASP A 482 21.70 -14.89 -20.26
N PRO A 483 22.85 -15.41 -19.74
CA PRO A 483 23.93 -14.58 -19.24
C PRO A 483 24.56 -13.69 -20.29
N GLU A 484 24.58 -14.13 -21.57
CA GLU A 484 25.18 -13.37 -22.65
C GLU A 484 24.36 -12.13 -22.98
N TYR A 485 23.04 -12.27 -23.05
CA TYR A 485 22.11 -11.15 -23.21
C TYR A 485 22.23 -10.15 -22.06
N VAL A 486 22.27 -10.64 -20.80
CA VAL A 486 22.48 -9.77 -19.63
C VAL A 486 23.78 -8.96 -19.76
N ARG A 487 24.90 -9.61 -20.15
CA ARG A 487 26.18 -8.92 -20.34
C ARG A 487 26.11 -7.86 -21.41
N GLN A 488 25.46 -8.13 -22.52
CA GLN A 488 25.30 -7.17 -23.62
C GLN A 488 24.54 -5.93 -23.19
N MET A 489 23.38 -6.13 -22.50
CA MET A 489 22.53 -5.02 -22.08
C MET A 489 23.14 -4.18 -20.96
N VAL A 490 23.99 -4.75 -20.12
CA VAL A 490 24.61 -4.07 -18.97
C VAL A 490 26.04 -3.62 -19.25
N ALA A 491 26.69 -4.08 -20.35
CA ALA A 491 28.09 -3.79 -20.66
C ALA A 491 28.41 -2.29 -20.78
N ASP A 492 27.51 -1.51 -21.34
CA ASP A 492 27.69 -0.06 -21.52
C ASP A 492 27.70 0.72 -20.21
N ILE A 493 26.99 0.19 -19.19
CA ILE A 493 26.95 0.78 -17.85
C ILE A 493 28.31 0.62 -17.13
N VAL A 494 28.99 -0.50 -17.37
CA VAL A 494 30.26 -0.82 -16.72
C VAL A 494 31.43 -0.05 -17.39
N LYS A 495 31.34 0.21 -18.69
CA LYS A 495 32.40 0.91 -19.44
C LYS A 495 32.45 2.42 -19.16
N ASN A 496 31.33 3.03 -18.83
CA ASN A 496 31.22 4.48 -18.61
C ASN A 496 31.01 4.79 -17.14
N GLN A 497 32.09 4.86 -16.36
CA GLN A 497 32.03 5.23 -14.92
C GLN A 497 31.35 6.59 -14.67
N ASP A 498 31.39 7.51 -15.64
CA ASP A 498 30.70 8.81 -15.56
C ASP A 498 29.19 8.67 -15.82
N LEU A 499 28.76 7.77 -16.72
CA LEU A 499 27.33 7.50 -16.96
C LEU A 499 26.72 6.67 -15.83
N SER A 500 27.51 5.81 -15.16
CA SER A 500 27.01 5.03 -14.03
C SER A 500 26.55 5.90 -12.84
N ARG A 501 27.06 7.13 -12.72
CA ARG A 501 26.62 8.12 -11.71
C ARG A 501 25.28 8.78 -12.04
N TYR A 502 24.84 8.76 -13.31
CA TYR A 502 23.63 9.43 -13.76
C TYR A 502 22.49 8.46 -14.14
N ILE A 503 22.82 7.21 -14.48
CA ILE A 503 21.87 6.22 -14.97
C ILE A 503 21.56 5.14 -13.91
N LEU A 504 22.41 4.98 -12.93
CA LEU A 504 22.33 4.04 -11.83
C LEU A 504 22.22 4.75 -10.48
#